data_ff34c9664c198dea51d825b0f242533b
#
_entry.id   ff34c9664c198dea51d825b0f242533b
#
_cell.length_a   1.000
_cell.length_b   1.000
_cell.length_c   1.000
_cell.angle_alpha   90.00
_cell.angle_beta   90.00
_cell.angle_gamma   90.00
#
_symmetry.space_group_name_H-M   'P 1'
#
loop_
_entity.id
_entity.type
_entity.pdbx_description
1 polymer ?
#
loop_
_entity_poly.entity_id
_entity_poly.type
_entity_poly.pdbx_seq_one_letter_code
_entity_poly.pdbx_strand_id
1 'polypeptide(L)'
;MRILVLGSGAREHALVLSLFHDPAVDDIHVAPGNVGMKPLATLHSEVTRIDDPDTVVALARDIAADLVVIGPEIPLVAGVADALRSAGFLVFGPNKVAARIEGSKAFAKDVMAAAGVRTARSEQLTSELSDSEIESALDRFGPHYVVKDDGLAGGKGVVVTDDRTAARAHVDAVLAAGNPVLLESFLTGPEVSLFCFVDGETVVPLIPAQDHKRVGDGDQGPNTGGMGAYCPLPWLPANGVRRIVDEVCVPVAKELVRRGCAYSGLLYAGLAWGPDGPAVGELYC
;
A
#
# COMPACT_ATOMS: atom_id res chain seq x y z
N MET A 1 -6.51 -12.06 -24.70
CA MET A 1 -6.41 -12.60 -23.32
C MET A 1 -7.72 -12.35 -22.59
N ARG A 2 -8.16 -13.32 -21.78
CA ARG A 2 -9.27 -13.17 -20.83
C ARG A 2 -8.72 -12.81 -19.44
N ILE A 3 -9.14 -11.68 -18.90
CA ILE A 3 -8.60 -11.15 -17.66
C ILE A 3 -9.68 -11.11 -16.57
N LEU A 4 -9.34 -11.59 -15.37
CA LEU A 4 -10.14 -11.40 -14.17
C LEU A 4 -9.53 -10.27 -13.32
N VAL A 5 -10.28 -9.22 -13.07
CA VAL A 5 -9.89 -8.15 -12.13
C VAL A 5 -10.64 -8.32 -10.82
N LEU A 6 -9.92 -8.39 -9.70
CA LEU A 6 -10.52 -8.43 -8.37
C LEU A 6 -10.60 -7.03 -7.77
N GLY A 7 -11.76 -6.66 -7.28
CA GLY A 7 -12.04 -5.41 -6.59
C GLY A 7 -13.21 -4.63 -7.16
N SER A 8 -13.54 -3.50 -6.54
CA SER A 8 -14.74 -2.70 -6.88
C SER A 8 -14.51 -1.20 -6.80
N GLY A 9 -13.30 -0.76 -6.47
CA GLY A 9 -12.95 0.63 -6.27
C GLY A 9 -12.65 1.42 -7.55
N ALA A 10 -12.28 2.67 -7.37
CA ALA A 10 -11.91 3.57 -8.47
C ALA A 10 -10.62 3.11 -9.17
N ARG A 11 -9.66 2.56 -8.42
CA ARG A 11 -8.42 1.98 -8.95
C ARG A 11 -8.72 0.84 -9.92
N GLU A 12 -9.53 -0.12 -9.50
CA GLU A 12 -9.91 -1.27 -10.33
C GLU A 12 -10.71 -0.82 -11.55
N HIS A 13 -11.58 0.19 -11.41
CA HIS A 13 -12.29 0.76 -12.55
C HIS A 13 -11.34 1.38 -13.59
N ALA A 14 -10.32 2.10 -13.15
CA ALA A 14 -9.31 2.66 -14.05
C ALA A 14 -8.49 1.56 -14.77
N LEU A 15 -8.15 0.47 -14.05
CA LEU A 15 -7.49 -0.70 -14.63
C LEU A 15 -8.38 -1.35 -15.70
N VAL A 16 -9.66 -1.60 -15.40
CA VAL A 16 -10.63 -2.16 -16.36
C VAL A 16 -10.76 -1.29 -17.59
N LEU A 17 -10.84 0.04 -17.43
CA LEU A 17 -10.90 0.97 -18.56
C LEU A 17 -9.64 0.91 -19.43
N SER A 18 -8.47 0.81 -18.82
CA SER A 18 -7.20 0.68 -19.55
C SER A 18 -7.12 -0.65 -20.31
N LEU A 19 -7.49 -1.75 -19.65
CA LEU A 19 -7.54 -3.09 -20.25
C LEU A 19 -8.55 -3.18 -21.39
N PHE A 20 -9.69 -2.51 -21.28
CA PHE A 20 -10.72 -2.48 -22.32
C PHE A 20 -10.21 -1.86 -23.62
N HIS A 21 -9.26 -0.95 -23.56
CA HIS A 21 -8.65 -0.32 -24.73
C HIS A 21 -7.40 -1.06 -25.24
N ASP A 22 -6.95 -2.11 -24.57
CA ASP A 22 -5.77 -2.87 -24.97
C ASP A 22 -6.17 -3.93 -26.01
N PRO A 23 -5.59 -3.90 -27.23
CA PRO A 23 -5.95 -4.86 -28.30
C PRO A 23 -5.54 -6.32 -27.97
N ALA A 24 -4.74 -6.57 -26.94
CA ALA A 24 -4.38 -7.91 -26.51
C ALA A 24 -5.42 -8.52 -25.55
N VAL A 25 -6.43 -7.74 -25.12
CA VAL A 25 -7.48 -8.16 -24.21
C VAL A 25 -8.76 -8.43 -24.99
N ASP A 26 -9.26 -9.66 -24.94
CA ASP A 26 -10.46 -10.09 -25.63
C ASP A 26 -11.70 -10.04 -24.73
N ASP A 27 -11.53 -10.26 -23.44
CA ASP A 27 -12.62 -10.41 -22.49
C ASP A 27 -12.18 -9.99 -21.10
N ILE A 28 -13.03 -9.22 -20.40
CA ILE A 28 -12.75 -8.73 -19.05
C ILE A 28 -13.88 -9.15 -18.11
N HIS A 29 -13.50 -9.82 -17.03
CA HIS A 29 -14.37 -10.17 -15.92
C HIS A 29 -13.93 -9.41 -14.68
N VAL A 30 -14.88 -9.00 -13.84
CA VAL A 30 -14.58 -8.28 -12.58
C VAL A 30 -15.39 -8.86 -11.43
N ALA A 31 -14.75 -9.08 -10.30
CA ALA A 31 -15.39 -9.56 -9.08
C ALA A 31 -15.01 -8.68 -7.86
N PRO A 32 -15.96 -8.15 -7.09
CA PRO A 32 -17.39 -8.07 -7.42
C PRO A 32 -17.70 -7.00 -8.47
N GLY A 33 -16.76 -6.05 -8.71
CA GLY A 33 -16.93 -4.90 -9.57
C GLY A 33 -17.87 -3.83 -9.02
N ASN A 34 -18.16 -2.83 -9.83
CA ASN A 34 -19.17 -1.81 -9.57
C ASN A 34 -19.98 -1.49 -10.82
N VAL A 35 -21.11 -0.81 -10.65
CA VAL A 35 -22.05 -0.52 -11.74
C VAL A 35 -21.41 0.26 -12.91
N GLY A 36 -20.40 1.10 -12.65
CA GLY A 36 -19.70 1.87 -13.69
C GLY A 36 -18.84 1.01 -14.61
N MET A 37 -18.43 -0.18 -14.19
CA MET A 37 -17.64 -1.11 -15.01
C MET A 37 -18.52 -1.94 -15.97
N LYS A 38 -19.84 -2.00 -15.77
CA LYS A 38 -20.76 -2.81 -16.57
C LYS A 38 -20.68 -2.61 -18.10
N PRO A 39 -20.41 -1.40 -18.63
CA PRO A 39 -20.22 -1.21 -20.06
C PRO A 39 -18.90 -1.77 -20.61
N LEU A 40 -17.94 -2.07 -19.72
CA LEU A 40 -16.54 -2.41 -20.06
C LEU A 40 -16.22 -3.88 -19.80
N ALA A 41 -16.98 -4.55 -18.92
CA ALA A 41 -16.62 -5.88 -18.40
C ALA A 41 -17.86 -6.67 -17.96
N THR A 42 -17.71 -7.99 -17.88
CA THR A 42 -18.69 -8.88 -17.24
C THR A 42 -18.49 -8.83 -15.73
N LEU A 43 -19.55 -8.45 -14.99
CA LEU A 43 -19.51 -8.34 -13.54
C LEU A 43 -19.97 -9.65 -12.87
N HIS A 44 -19.21 -10.08 -11.86
CA HIS A 44 -19.55 -11.18 -10.96
C HIS A 44 -19.91 -10.61 -9.58
N SER A 45 -20.99 -9.83 -9.53
CA SER A 45 -21.40 -9.07 -8.33
C SER A 45 -21.81 -9.96 -7.15
N GLU A 46 -22.12 -11.21 -7.40
CA GLU A 46 -22.42 -12.26 -6.40
C GLU A 46 -21.15 -12.73 -5.68
N VAL A 47 -19.98 -12.58 -6.29
CA VAL A 47 -18.69 -12.99 -5.71
C VAL A 47 -18.14 -11.84 -4.87
N THR A 48 -18.61 -11.74 -3.64
CA THR A 48 -18.23 -10.67 -2.69
C THR A 48 -17.02 -11.05 -1.82
N ARG A 49 -16.75 -12.34 -1.65
CA ARG A 49 -15.62 -12.86 -0.87
C ARG A 49 -14.37 -13.05 -1.73
N ILE A 50 -13.85 -11.93 -2.23
CA ILE A 50 -12.59 -11.92 -3.01
C ILE A 50 -11.34 -12.18 -2.15
N ASP A 51 -11.49 -12.22 -0.83
CA ASP A 51 -10.49 -12.61 0.17
C ASP A 51 -10.46 -14.12 0.43
N ASP A 52 -11.41 -14.88 -0.13
CA ASP A 52 -11.45 -16.34 -0.03
C ASP A 52 -10.75 -16.98 -1.24
N PRO A 53 -9.56 -17.60 -1.03
CA PRO A 53 -8.79 -18.19 -2.12
C PRO A 53 -9.56 -19.22 -2.95
N ASP A 54 -10.35 -20.07 -2.31
CA ASP A 54 -11.09 -21.14 -2.99
C ASP A 54 -12.18 -20.58 -3.90
N THR A 55 -12.91 -19.56 -3.44
CA THR A 55 -13.92 -18.85 -4.20
C THR A 55 -13.32 -18.21 -5.46
N VAL A 56 -12.19 -17.54 -5.31
CA VAL A 56 -11.54 -16.85 -6.44
C VAL A 56 -10.94 -17.83 -7.44
N VAL A 57 -10.30 -18.91 -6.97
CA VAL A 57 -9.77 -19.98 -7.85
C VAL A 57 -10.91 -20.65 -8.63
N ALA A 58 -12.04 -20.90 -7.99
CA ALA A 58 -13.22 -21.47 -8.67
C ALA A 58 -13.73 -20.54 -9.77
N LEU A 59 -13.88 -19.24 -9.51
CA LEU A 59 -14.27 -18.24 -10.50
C LEU A 59 -13.27 -18.18 -11.66
N ALA A 60 -11.97 -18.10 -11.36
CA ALA A 60 -10.93 -18.03 -12.39
C ALA A 60 -10.95 -19.25 -13.32
N ARG A 61 -11.26 -20.45 -12.80
CA ARG A 61 -11.45 -21.68 -13.61
C ARG A 61 -12.72 -21.64 -14.45
N ASP A 62 -13.84 -21.23 -13.87
CA ASP A 62 -15.13 -21.18 -14.53
C ASP A 62 -15.10 -20.28 -15.76
N ILE A 63 -14.46 -19.12 -15.64
CA ILE A 63 -14.30 -18.19 -16.76
C ILE A 63 -13.08 -18.52 -17.65
N ALA A 64 -12.27 -19.51 -17.33
CA ALA A 64 -11.01 -19.82 -18.01
C ALA A 64 -10.09 -18.58 -18.16
N ALA A 65 -9.78 -17.91 -17.04
CA ALA A 65 -8.95 -16.72 -17.03
C ALA A 65 -7.50 -17.03 -17.47
N ASP A 66 -6.93 -16.18 -18.32
CA ASP A 66 -5.51 -16.23 -18.68
C ASP A 66 -4.64 -15.47 -17.64
N LEU A 67 -5.18 -14.38 -17.11
CA LEU A 67 -4.50 -13.52 -16.14
C LEU A 67 -5.50 -13.06 -15.06
N VAL A 68 -5.06 -13.08 -13.81
CA VAL A 68 -5.81 -12.48 -12.69
C VAL A 68 -5.05 -11.26 -12.17
N VAL A 69 -5.74 -10.11 -12.13
CA VAL A 69 -5.22 -8.85 -11.58
C VAL A 69 -5.90 -8.60 -10.24
N ILE A 70 -5.11 -8.54 -9.18
CA ILE A 70 -5.63 -8.31 -7.82
C ILE A 70 -5.45 -6.83 -7.49
N GLY A 71 -6.57 -6.10 -7.41
CA GLY A 71 -6.56 -4.66 -7.16
C GLY A 71 -6.33 -4.28 -5.70
N PRO A 72 -7.15 -4.79 -4.72
CA PRO A 72 -7.02 -4.41 -3.32
C PRO A 72 -6.03 -5.31 -2.57
N GLU A 73 -5.56 -4.82 -1.44
CA GLU A 73 -4.58 -5.49 -0.56
C GLU A 73 -5.15 -6.68 0.22
N ILE A 74 -6.43 -6.65 0.56
CA ILE A 74 -7.08 -7.67 1.40
C ILE A 74 -6.95 -9.09 0.82
N PRO A 75 -7.26 -9.35 -0.46
CA PRO A 75 -7.04 -10.65 -1.08
C PRO A 75 -5.56 -11.07 -1.11
N LEU A 76 -4.64 -10.12 -1.26
CA LEU A 76 -3.20 -10.40 -1.29
C LEU A 76 -2.73 -10.92 0.08
N VAL A 77 -3.10 -10.22 1.15
CA VAL A 77 -2.79 -10.61 2.53
C VAL A 77 -3.48 -11.93 2.92
N ALA A 78 -4.66 -12.20 2.36
CA ALA A 78 -5.36 -13.48 2.55
C ALA A 78 -4.66 -14.65 1.85
N GLY A 79 -3.85 -14.41 0.79
CA GLY A 79 -3.11 -15.44 0.06
C GLY A 79 -3.78 -15.89 -1.23
N VAL A 80 -4.69 -15.10 -1.76
CA VAL A 80 -5.39 -15.38 -3.02
C VAL A 80 -4.40 -15.53 -4.19
N ALA A 81 -3.36 -14.68 -4.24
CA ALA A 81 -2.32 -14.78 -5.27
C ALA A 81 -1.58 -16.11 -5.23
N ASP A 82 -1.28 -16.62 -4.04
CA ASP A 82 -0.60 -17.90 -3.85
C ASP A 82 -1.46 -19.07 -4.34
N ALA A 83 -2.76 -19.07 -3.99
CA ALA A 83 -3.70 -20.10 -4.40
C ALA A 83 -3.91 -20.12 -5.92
N LEU A 84 -4.05 -18.97 -6.54
CA LEU A 84 -4.19 -18.82 -7.99
C LEU A 84 -2.94 -19.33 -8.73
N ARG A 85 -1.72 -18.96 -8.29
CA ARG A 85 -0.47 -19.46 -8.87
C ARG A 85 -0.33 -20.96 -8.69
N SER A 86 -0.69 -21.49 -7.52
CA SER A 86 -0.71 -22.95 -7.27
C SER A 86 -1.71 -23.68 -8.16
N ALA A 87 -2.79 -23.01 -8.57
CA ALA A 87 -3.78 -23.52 -9.52
C ALA A 87 -3.38 -23.36 -10.99
N GLY A 88 -2.21 -22.74 -11.27
CA GLY A 88 -1.65 -22.59 -12.63
C GLY A 88 -2.02 -21.29 -13.35
N PHE A 89 -2.63 -20.31 -12.67
CA PHE A 89 -2.96 -19.03 -13.25
C PHE A 89 -1.80 -18.04 -13.23
N LEU A 90 -1.70 -17.18 -14.25
CA LEU A 90 -0.88 -15.99 -14.19
C LEU A 90 -1.56 -14.98 -13.26
N VAL A 91 -0.76 -14.34 -12.39
CA VAL A 91 -1.29 -13.41 -11.39
C VAL A 91 -0.43 -12.16 -11.33
N PHE A 92 -1.08 -11.00 -11.44
CA PHE A 92 -0.50 -9.71 -11.11
C PHE A 92 -0.88 -9.32 -9.67
N GLY A 93 0.10 -9.30 -8.79
CA GLY A 93 -0.02 -9.05 -7.35
C GLY A 93 0.95 -9.91 -6.55
N PRO A 94 1.52 -9.42 -5.44
CA PRO A 94 2.47 -10.16 -4.63
C PRO A 94 1.84 -11.38 -3.94
N ASN A 95 2.68 -12.32 -3.52
CA ASN A 95 2.26 -13.42 -2.66
C ASN A 95 1.95 -12.93 -1.24
N LYS A 96 1.29 -13.77 -0.44
CA LYS A 96 0.89 -13.46 0.94
C LYS A 96 2.03 -12.94 1.81
N VAL A 97 3.23 -13.54 1.70
CA VAL A 97 4.37 -13.17 2.53
C VAL A 97 4.91 -11.80 2.12
N ALA A 98 5.00 -11.52 0.82
CA ALA A 98 5.43 -10.22 0.31
C ALA A 98 4.39 -9.12 0.55
N ALA A 99 3.09 -9.44 0.48
CA ALA A 99 2.00 -8.50 0.77
C ALA A 99 2.01 -7.98 2.22
N ARG A 100 2.74 -8.63 3.13
CA ARG A 100 2.99 -8.11 4.48
C ARG A 100 3.66 -6.73 4.49
N ILE A 101 4.27 -6.31 3.37
CA ILE A 101 4.85 -4.95 3.25
C ILE A 101 3.79 -3.86 3.47
N GLU A 102 2.53 -4.15 3.14
CA GLU A 102 1.38 -3.30 3.45
C GLU A 102 0.62 -3.80 4.68
N GLY A 103 0.46 -5.12 4.82
CA GLY A 103 -0.32 -5.75 5.89
C GLY A 103 0.23 -5.54 7.31
N SER A 104 1.51 -5.17 7.45
CA SER A 104 2.16 -4.85 8.74
C SER A 104 3.20 -3.75 8.55
N LYS A 105 2.95 -2.60 9.17
CA LYS A 105 3.89 -1.47 9.14
C LYS A 105 5.19 -1.81 9.88
N ALA A 106 5.11 -2.62 10.93
CA ALA A 106 6.29 -3.12 11.64
C ALA A 106 7.15 -4.01 10.74
N PHE A 107 6.55 -4.90 9.93
CA PHE A 107 7.29 -5.68 8.94
C PHE A 107 7.94 -4.79 7.88
N ALA A 108 7.22 -3.79 7.37
CA ALA A 108 7.79 -2.83 6.41
C ALA A 108 9.00 -2.08 7.01
N LYS A 109 8.91 -1.66 8.28
CA LYS A 109 10.03 -1.01 9.00
C LYS A 109 11.23 -1.94 9.14
N ASP A 110 11.00 -3.19 9.47
CA ASP A 110 12.07 -4.19 9.61
C ASP A 110 12.75 -4.48 8.25
N VAL A 111 11.98 -4.57 7.17
CA VAL A 111 12.53 -4.68 5.80
C VAL A 111 13.35 -3.46 5.44
N MET A 112 12.82 -2.24 5.66
CA MET A 112 13.52 -0.99 5.35
C MET A 112 14.80 -0.84 6.16
N ALA A 113 14.77 -1.16 7.46
CA ALA A 113 15.96 -1.12 8.32
C ALA A 113 17.05 -2.08 7.83
N ALA A 114 16.69 -3.32 7.51
CA ALA A 114 17.64 -4.32 6.99
C ALA A 114 18.17 -3.96 5.59
N ALA A 115 17.37 -3.26 4.77
CA ALA A 115 17.76 -2.76 3.45
C ALA A 115 18.56 -1.45 3.49
N GLY A 116 18.75 -0.83 4.67
CA GLY A 116 19.39 0.48 4.81
C GLY A 116 18.59 1.63 4.22
N VAL A 117 17.28 1.47 4.06
CA VAL A 117 16.37 2.48 3.50
C VAL A 117 15.98 3.51 4.56
N ARG A 118 16.08 4.79 4.21
CA ARG A 118 15.71 5.87 5.11
C ARG A 118 14.21 5.97 5.28
N THR A 119 13.77 5.94 6.54
CA THR A 119 12.37 6.08 6.94
C THR A 119 12.30 6.82 8.28
N ALA A 120 11.10 7.18 8.71
CA ALA A 120 10.88 7.73 10.04
C ALA A 120 11.38 6.77 11.13
N ARG A 121 12.03 7.32 12.18
CA ARG A 121 12.30 6.56 13.40
C ARG A 121 10.97 6.07 13.97
N SER A 122 10.93 4.84 14.44
CA SER A 122 9.66 4.26 14.92
C SER A 122 9.86 3.46 16.20
N GLU A 123 8.76 3.33 16.95
CA GLU A 123 8.67 2.48 18.14
C GLU A 123 7.27 1.83 18.15
N GLN A 124 7.23 0.52 18.37
CA GLN A 124 5.97 -0.22 18.45
C GLN A 124 5.50 -0.26 19.91
N LEU A 125 4.22 0.11 20.13
CA LEU A 125 3.55 -0.01 21.42
C LEU A 125 2.53 -1.16 21.35
N THR A 126 2.49 -1.95 22.41
CA THR A 126 1.55 -3.06 22.59
C THR A 126 0.75 -2.87 23.87
N SER A 127 -0.36 -3.61 23.99
CA SER A 127 -1.20 -3.63 25.20
C SER A 127 -0.50 -4.17 26.45
N GLU A 128 0.73 -4.69 26.32
CA GLU A 128 1.52 -5.18 27.45
C GLU A 128 2.28 -4.05 28.17
N LEU A 129 2.42 -2.89 27.50
CA LEU A 129 3.12 -1.73 28.07
C LEU A 129 2.28 -1.04 29.14
N SER A 130 2.94 -0.59 30.19
CA SER A 130 2.33 0.26 31.22
C SER A 130 2.06 1.67 30.69
N ASP A 131 1.14 2.39 31.35
CA ASP A 131 0.86 3.80 31.03
C ASP A 131 2.12 4.67 31.08
N SER A 132 3.02 4.42 32.03
CA SER A 132 4.27 5.17 32.14
C SER A 132 5.25 4.93 30.97
N GLU A 133 5.25 3.72 30.40
CA GLU A 133 6.05 3.40 29.22
C GLU A 133 5.47 4.06 27.98
N ILE A 134 4.14 4.06 27.82
CA ILE A 134 3.46 4.76 26.73
C ILE A 134 3.70 6.26 26.81
N GLU A 135 3.58 6.88 27.99
CA GLU A 135 3.88 8.30 28.19
C GLU A 135 5.34 8.62 27.85
N SER A 136 6.28 7.77 28.28
CA SER A 136 7.70 7.93 27.96
C SER A 136 7.97 7.80 26.46
N ALA A 137 7.24 6.94 25.74
CA ALA A 137 7.32 6.84 24.30
C ALA A 137 6.82 8.14 23.62
N LEU A 138 5.67 8.66 24.05
CA LEU A 138 5.17 9.93 23.55
C LEU A 138 6.15 11.09 23.78
N ASP A 139 6.86 11.12 24.94
CA ASP A 139 7.90 12.13 25.18
C ASP A 139 9.06 12.05 24.18
N ARG A 140 9.42 10.85 23.73
CA ARG A 140 10.49 10.65 22.73
C ARG A 140 10.11 11.05 21.32
N PHE A 141 8.81 11.04 20.99
CA PHE A 141 8.31 11.26 19.61
C PHE A 141 7.63 12.61 19.40
N GLY A 142 7.33 13.37 20.48
CA GLY A 142 6.75 14.71 20.35
C GLY A 142 7.77 15.80 19.97
N PRO A 143 7.30 17.02 19.70
CA PRO A 143 5.90 17.47 19.80
C PRO A 143 5.04 17.17 18.57
N HIS A 144 5.59 16.72 17.44
CA HIS A 144 4.86 16.35 16.23
C HIS A 144 4.64 14.84 16.23
N TYR A 145 3.47 14.41 16.68
CA TYR A 145 3.14 13.00 16.85
C TYR A 145 2.61 12.41 15.54
N VAL A 146 3.16 11.26 15.16
CA VAL A 146 2.62 10.40 14.09
C VAL A 146 2.29 9.06 14.72
N VAL A 147 1.00 8.78 14.88
CA VAL A 147 0.47 7.58 15.53
C VAL A 147 -0.25 6.75 14.49
N LYS A 148 0.22 5.52 14.28
CA LYS A 148 -0.33 4.62 13.25
C LYS A 148 -0.83 3.32 13.88
N ASP A 149 -2.00 2.87 13.46
CA ASP A 149 -2.47 1.49 13.68
C ASP A 149 -1.58 0.54 12.85
N ASP A 150 -0.96 -0.46 13.47
CA ASP A 150 -0.14 -1.47 12.78
C ASP A 150 -1.02 -2.59 12.23
N GLY A 151 -1.90 -2.23 11.29
CA GLY A 151 -2.80 -3.12 10.59
C GLY A 151 -3.36 -2.49 9.33
N LEU A 152 -4.18 -3.24 8.61
CA LEU A 152 -4.94 -2.74 7.46
C LEU A 152 -6.04 -1.80 7.94
N ALA A 153 -5.82 -0.50 7.87
CA ALA A 153 -6.77 0.52 8.33
C ALA A 153 -7.36 1.38 7.19
N GLY A 154 -7.08 1.02 5.92
CA GLY A 154 -7.63 1.73 4.75
C GLY A 154 -7.32 3.23 4.75
N GLY A 155 -6.12 3.64 5.18
CA GLY A 155 -5.70 5.04 5.28
C GLY A 155 -6.29 5.84 6.46
N LYS A 156 -7.16 5.22 7.28
CA LYS A 156 -7.83 5.90 8.40
C LYS A 156 -7.19 5.64 9.78
N GLY A 157 -6.20 4.78 9.84
CA GLY A 157 -5.49 4.41 11.07
C GLY A 157 -4.30 5.31 11.41
N VAL A 158 -4.16 6.48 10.78
CA VAL A 158 -3.04 7.39 11.00
C VAL A 158 -3.54 8.73 11.53
N VAL A 159 -2.98 9.15 12.68
CA VAL A 159 -3.18 10.48 13.24
C VAL A 159 -1.84 11.22 13.24
N VAL A 160 -1.82 12.41 12.68
CA VAL A 160 -0.71 13.36 12.75
C VAL A 160 -1.20 14.59 13.50
N THR A 161 -0.59 14.89 14.64
CA THR A 161 -1.06 15.98 15.52
C THR A 161 0.05 16.52 16.39
N ASP A 162 -0.05 17.80 16.77
CA ASP A 162 0.78 18.45 17.77
C ASP A 162 0.15 18.39 19.17
N ASP A 163 -1.09 17.92 19.26
CA ASP A 163 -1.81 17.74 20.53
C ASP A 163 -1.49 16.37 21.13
N ARG A 164 -0.72 16.38 22.23
CA ARG A 164 -0.37 15.18 22.98
C ARG A 164 -1.60 14.39 23.47
N THR A 165 -2.67 15.10 23.86
CA THR A 165 -3.89 14.46 24.36
C THR A 165 -4.58 13.68 23.24
N ALA A 166 -4.66 14.28 22.05
CA ALA A 166 -5.20 13.61 20.86
C ALA A 166 -4.33 12.41 20.44
N ALA A 167 -3.00 12.55 20.49
CA ALA A 167 -2.07 11.45 20.21
C ALA A 167 -2.28 10.29 21.18
N ARG A 168 -2.33 10.56 22.49
CA ARG A 168 -2.58 9.54 23.52
C ARG A 168 -3.94 8.87 23.36
N ALA A 169 -4.99 9.63 23.11
CA ALA A 169 -6.33 9.07 22.88
C ALA A 169 -6.36 8.12 21.69
N HIS A 170 -5.60 8.42 20.61
CA HIS A 170 -5.53 7.53 19.46
C HIS A 170 -4.73 6.25 19.79
N VAL A 171 -3.63 6.35 20.55
CA VAL A 171 -2.89 5.18 21.05
C VAL A 171 -3.84 4.27 21.83
N ASP A 172 -4.57 4.83 22.80
CA ASP A 172 -5.50 4.05 23.65
C ASP A 172 -6.60 3.38 22.83
N ALA A 173 -7.16 4.07 21.85
CA ALA A 173 -8.21 3.54 20.97
C ALA A 173 -7.71 2.36 20.12
N VAL A 174 -6.50 2.44 19.57
CA VAL A 174 -5.90 1.37 18.75
C VAL A 174 -5.56 0.15 19.62
N LEU A 175 -4.95 0.37 20.80
CA LEU A 175 -4.62 -0.71 21.73
C LEU A 175 -5.89 -1.40 22.26
N ALA A 176 -6.95 -0.63 22.55
CA ALA A 176 -8.25 -1.19 22.97
C ALA A 176 -8.93 -2.02 21.89
N ALA A 177 -8.67 -1.72 20.61
CA ALA A 177 -9.12 -2.54 19.47
C ALA A 177 -8.30 -3.84 19.29
N GLY A 178 -7.24 -4.02 20.08
CA GLY A 178 -6.38 -5.21 20.04
C GLY A 178 -5.23 -5.13 19.02
N ASN A 179 -5.01 -3.98 18.41
CA ASN A 179 -3.94 -3.76 17.46
C ASN A 179 -2.72 -3.11 18.11
N PRO A 180 -1.49 -3.44 17.69
CA PRO A 180 -0.31 -2.67 18.05
C PRO A 180 -0.36 -1.27 17.44
N VAL A 181 0.29 -0.32 18.10
CA VAL A 181 0.50 1.04 17.61
C VAL A 181 1.93 1.21 17.14
N LEU A 182 2.14 1.88 16.02
CA LEU A 182 3.44 2.35 15.59
C LEU A 182 3.53 3.87 15.78
N LEU A 183 4.37 4.31 16.73
CA LEU A 183 4.78 5.72 16.83
C LEU A 183 5.89 5.99 15.84
N GLU A 184 5.81 7.11 15.12
CA GLU A 184 6.85 7.53 14.18
C GLU A 184 7.26 8.98 14.41
N SER A 185 8.52 9.29 14.07
CA SER A 185 8.96 10.67 13.94
C SER A 185 8.33 11.31 12.71
N PHE A 186 7.97 12.59 12.82
CA PHE A 186 7.43 13.34 11.69
C PHE A 186 8.50 13.49 10.58
N LEU A 187 8.15 13.16 9.35
CA LEU A 187 8.97 13.40 8.17
C LEU A 187 8.60 14.75 7.55
N THR A 188 9.61 15.58 7.29
CA THR A 188 9.44 16.89 6.68
C THR A 188 9.74 16.85 5.17
N GLY A 189 9.04 17.68 4.42
CA GLY A 189 9.22 17.84 2.97
C GLY A 189 7.95 17.50 2.18
N PRO A 190 7.88 17.91 0.92
CA PRO A 190 6.75 17.57 0.05
C PRO A 190 6.65 16.06 -0.18
N GLU A 191 5.42 15.57 -0.29
CA GLU A 191 5.14 14.17 -0.53
C GLU A 191 5.40 13.78 -1.99
N VAL A 192 5.91 12.56 -2.20
CA VAL A 192 6.06 11.92 -3.50
C VAL A 192 5.44 10.55 -3.44
N SER A 193 4.54 10.28 -4.37
CA SER A 193 4.00 8.95 -4.65
C SER A 193 4.73 8.36 -5.86
N LEU A 194 5.45 7.26 -5.67
CA LEU A 194 6.08 6.54 -6.78
C LEU A 194 5.58 5.10 -6.80
N PHE A 195 5.03 4.71 -7.95
CA PHE A 195 4.69 3.33 -8.24
C PHE A 195 5.81 2.69 -9.07
N CYS A 196 6.13 1.44 -8.76
CA CYS A 196 7.10 0.65 -9.52
C CYS A 196 6.52 -0.72 -9.85
N PHE A 197 6.68 -1.16 -11.09
CA PHE A 197 6.57 -2.58 -11.38
C PHE A 197 7.78 -3.30 -10.80
N VAL A 198 7.55 -4.36 -10.06
CA VAL A 198 8.60 -5.15 -9.43
C VAL A 198 8.42 -6.62 -9.80
N ASP A 199 9.53 -7.27 -10.17
CA ASP A 199 9.61 -8.70 -10.35
C ASP A 199 10.96 -9.19 -9.79
N GLY A 200 10.91 -9.80 -8.63
CA GLY A 200 12.11 -10.15 -7.87
C GLY A 200 12.96 -8.92 -7.55
N GLU A 201 14.16 -8.83 -8.10
CA GLU A 201 15.06 -7.68 -7.92
C GLU A 201 14.91 -6.60 -9.01
N THR A 202 14.13 -6.88 -10.05
CA THR A 202 13.89 -5.94 -11.14
C THR A 202 12.84 -4.93 -10.73
N VAL A 203 13.17 -3.63 -10.85
CA VAL A 203 12.29 -2.51 -10.48
C VAL A 203 12.20 -1.54 -11.64
N VAL A 204 10.98 -1.26 -12.12
CA VAL A 204 10.71 -0.32 -13.21
C VAL A 204 9.75 0.76 -12.71
N PRO A 205 10.20 2.02 -12.55
CA PRO A 205 9.37 3.10 -12.03
C PRO A 205 8.34 3.60 -13.06
N LEU A 206 7.21 4.04 -12.55
CA LEU A 206 6.23 4.84 -13.26
C LEU A 206 6.51 6.35 -13.07
N ILE A 207 5.63 7.21 -13.58
CA ILE A 207 5.73 8.66 -13.41
C ILE A 207 5.40 9.01 -11.95
N PRO A 208 6.24 9.82 -11.26
CA PRO A 208 5.95 10.25 -9.89
C PRO A 208 4.78 11.21 -9.85
N ALA A 209 3.96 11.08 -8.81
CA ALA A 209 2.82 11.94 -8.55
C ALA A 209 2.88 12.50 -7.13
N GLN A 210 2.09 13.53 -6.87
CA GLN A 210 1.80 14.04 -5.53
C GLN A 210 0.29 14.07 -5.35
N ASP A 211 -0.18 13.54 -4.25
CA ASP A 211 -1.57 13.63 -3.82
C ASP A 211 -1.74 14.70 -2.73
N HIS A 212 -2.97 15.20 -2.62
CA HIS A 212 -3.39 16.14 -1.58
C HIS A 212 -4.31 15.40 -0.62
N LYS A 213 -3.78 15.00 0.53
CA LYS A 213 -4.47 14.15 1.51
C LYS A 213 -5.39 14.92 2.45
N ARG A 214 -5.11 16.19 2.70
CA ARG A 214 -5.89 17.01 3.63
C ARG A 214 -7.17 17.55 2.97
N VAL A 215 -8.27 17.61 3.74
CA VAL A 215 -9.59 18.01 3.21
C VAL A 215 -9.69 19.49 2.87
N GLY A 216 -8.95 20.34 3.56
CA GLY A 216 -9.03 21.79 3.42
C GLY A 216 -7.88 22.42 2.64
N ASP A 217 -8.10 23.64 2.18
CA ASP A 217 -7.10 24.45 1.48
C ASP A 217 -5.85 24.67 2.35
N GLY A 218 -4.69 24.78 1.70
CA GLY A 218 -3.41 25.00 2.38
C GLY A 218 -2.94 23.82 3.21
N ASP A 219 -3.32 22.61 2.83
CA ASP A 219 -2.95 21.35 3.51
C ASP A 219 -3.43 21.31 4.97
N GLN A 220 -4.70 21.69 5.19
CA GLN A 220 -5.33 21.81 6.49
C GLN A 220 -6.44 20.75 6.71
N GLY A 221 -6.74 20.49 8.00
CA GLY A 221 -7.83 19.59 8.39
C GLY A 221 -7.44 18.10 8.40
N PRO A 222 -8.42 17.20 8.52
CA PRO A 222 -8.19 15.76 8.62
C PRO A 222 -7.69 15.17 7.28
N ASN A 223 -7.00 14.04 7.38
CA ASN A 223 -6.63 13.23 6.23
C ASN A 223 -7.86 12.62 5.56
N THR A 224 -7.78 12.48 4.24
CA THR A 224 -8.78 11.83 3.38
C THR A 224 -8.12 10.72 2.56
N GLY A 225 -8.90 10.05 1.71
CA GLY A 225 -8.38 9.13 0.69
C GLY A 225 -7.73 9.82 -0.51
N GLY A 226 -7.56 11.15 -0.46
CA GLY A 226 -7.03 12.02 -1.50
C GLY A 226 -8.09 12.96 -2.06
N MET A 227 -7.77 14.26 -2.09
CA MET A 227 -8.61 15.32 -2.66
C MET A 227 -8.28 15.60 -4.14
N GLY A 228 -7.21 15.00 -4.62
CA GLY A 228 -6.71 15.13 -5.98
C GLY A 228 -5.22 14.80 -6.02
N ALA A 229 -4.73 14.54 -7.23
CA ALA A 229 -3.31 14.28 -7.47
C ALA A 229 -2.87 14.93 -8.77
N TYR A 230 -1.58 15.18 -8.91
CA TYR A 230 -1.00 15.65 -10.16
C TYR A 230 0.32 14.96 -10.48
N CYS A 231 0.62 14.86 -11.76
CA CYS A 231 1.89 14.42 -12.34
C CYS A 231 2.13 15.14 -13.67
N PRO A 232 3.40 15.32 -14.11
CA PRO A 232 4.64 15.07 -13.38
C PRO A 232 4.87 16.09 -12.26
N LEU A 233 5.91 15.89 -11.44
CA LEU A 233 6.29 16.78 -10.33
C LEU A 233 7.39 17.77 -10.79
N PRO A 234 7.07 19.04 -11.10
CA PRO A 234 8.06 19.99 -11.63
C PRO A 234 9.14 20.40 -10.60
N TRP A 235 8.85 20.23 -9.31
CA TRP A 235 9.77 20.54 -8.22
C TRP A 235 10.73 19.39 -7.87
N LEU A 236 10.41 18.16 -8.30
CA LEU A 236 11.27 17.02 -8.04
C LEU A 236 12.55 17.15 -8.88
N PRO A 237 13.75 16.99 -8.29
CA PRO A 237 15.00 17.06 -9.06
C PRO A 237 15.02 16.08 -10.25
N ALA A 238 15.71 16.43 -11.33
CA ALA A 238 15.76 15.61 -12.53
C ALA A 238 16.24 14.15 -12.29
N ASN A 239 17.04 13.92 -11.25
CA ASN A 239 17.47 12.59 -10.81
C ASN A 239 16.59 12.01 -9.70
N GLY A 240 15.48 12.68 -9.32
CA GLY A 240 14.68 12.33 -8.15
C GLY A 240 14.09 10.93 -8.24
N VAL A 241 13.46 10.58 -9.36
CA VAL A 241 12.94 9.21 -9.58
C VAL A 241 14.05 8.17 -9.47
N ARG A 242 15.20 8.43 -10.12
CA ARG A 242 16.35 7.53 -10.06
C ARG A 242 16.80 7.32 -8.61
N ARG A 243 16.92 8.40 -7.83
CA ARG A 243 17.30 8.32 -6.41
C ARG A 243 16.29 7.49 -5.62
N ILE A 244 14.99 7.67 -5.83
CA ILE A 244 13.96 6.85 -5.14
C ILE A 244 14.13 5.37 -5.49
N VAL A 245 14.35 5.06 -6.76
CA VAL A 245 14.58 3.67 -7.21
C VAL A 245 15.84 3.09 -6.58
N ASP A 246 16.95 3.80 -6.66
CA ASP A 246 18.26 3.31 -6.21
C ASP A 246 18.37 3.26 -4.66
N GLU A 247 17.78 4.24 -3.96
CA GLU A 247 17.90 4.39 -2.51
C GLU A 247 16.75 3.68 -1.73
N VAL A 248 15.62 3.36 -2.39
CA VAL A 248 14.44 2.80 -1.73
C VAL A 248 13.95 1.52 -2.40
N CYS A 249 13.46 1.61 -3.65
CA CYS A 249 12.68 0.51 -4.23
C CYS A 249 13.53 -0.74 -4.52
N VAL A 250 14.73 -0.56 -5.09
CA VAL A 250 15.65 -1.67 -5.36
C VAL A 250 16.19 -2.31 -4.07
N PRO A 251 16.64 -1.55 -3.05
CA PRO A 251 17.02 -2.14 -1.76
C PRO A 251 15.90 -2.93 -1.09
N VAL A 252 14.66 -2.42 -1.09
CA VAL A 252 13.49 -3.14 -0.56
C VAL A 252 13.26 -4.43 -1.32
N ALA A 253 13.23 -4.39 -2.66
CA ALA A 253 13.01 -5.56 -3.49
C ALA A 253 14.06 -6.65 -3.25
N LYS A 254 15.34 -6.28 -3.20
CA LYS A 254 16.46 -7.19 -2.89
C LYS A 254 16.34 -7.81 -1.49
N GLU A 255 15.95 -7.02 -0.50
CA GLU A 255 15.78 -7.52 0.86
C GLU A 255 14.60 -8.52 0.94
N LEU A 256 13.50 -8.28 0.23
CA LEU A 256 12.40 -9.24 0.13
C LEU A 256 12.85 -10.54 -0.54
N VAL A 257 13.64 -10.47 -1.61
CA VAL A 257 14.24 -11.68 -2.24
C VAL A 257 15.14 -12.42 -1.25
N ARG A 258 16.02 -11.70 -0.53
CA ARG A 258 16.91 -12.29 0.49
C ARG A 258 16.14 -13.01 1.61
N ARG A 259 14.94 -12.53 1.95
CA ARG A 259 14.04 -13.16 2.94
C ARG A 259 13.23 -14.33 2.37
N GLY A 260 13.39 -14.65 1.09
CA GLY A 260 12.61 -15.72 0.43
C GLY A 260 11.16 -15.34 0.14
N CYS A 261 10.84 -14.05 0.14
CA CYS A 261 9.52 -13.50 -0.19
C CYS A 261 9.62 -12.51 -1.35
N ALA A 262 10.17 -12.96 -2.48
CA ALA A 262 10.29 -12.15 -3.69
C ALA A 262 8.95 -11.48 -4.05
N TYR A 263 9.02 -10.18 -4.36
CA TYR A 263 7.86 -9.40 -4.73
C TYR A 263 7.61 -9.49 -6.24
N SER A 264 6.35 -9.63 -6.64
CA SER A 264 5.93 -9.57 -8.05
C SER A 264 4.60 -8.82 -8.12
N GLY A 265 4.58 -7.65 -8.74
CA GLY A 265 3.41 -6.79 -8.84
C GLY A 265 3.74 -5.31 -8.84
N LEU A 266 2.80 -4.49 -8.39
CA LEU A 266 2.97 -3.04 -8.27
C LEU A 266 3.35 -2.69 -6.83
N LEU A 267 4.53 -2.11 -6.64
CA LEU A 267 4.98 -1.58 -5.35
C LEU A 267 4.75 -0.06 -5.32
N TYR A 268 4.02 0.42 -4.34
CA TYR A 268 3.87 1.84 -4.04
C TYR A 268 4.85 2.27 -2.96
N ALA A 269 5.53 3.38 -3.20
CA ALA A 269 6.35 4.07 -2.22
C ALA A 269 5.82 5.48 -1.98
N GLY A 270 5.27 5.70 -0.79
CA GLY A 270 4.88 7.02 -0.27
C GLY A 270 6.04 7.63 0.49
N LEU A 271 6.53 8.77 0.03
CA LEU A 271 7.80 9.36 0.45
C LEU A 271 7.62 10.83 0.85
N ALA A 272 8.44 11.29 1.79
CA ALA A 272 8.72 12.70 1.98
C ALA A 272 10.09 13.03 1.36
N TRP A 273 10.15 14.11 0.57
CA TRP A 273 11.39 14.57 -0.03
C TRP A 273 12.03 15.66 0.82
N GLY A 274 12.91 15.24 1.70
CA GLY A 274 13.65 16.14 2.59
C GLY A 274 14.96 16.69 1.99
N PRO A 275 15.72 17.50 2.76
CA PRO A 275 17.01 18.04 2.35
C PRO A 275 18.02 16.97 1.94
N ASP A 276 17.96 15.81 2.63
CA ASP A 276 18.87 14.69 2.38
C ASP A 276 18.36 13.72 1.30
N GLY A 277 17.21 13.98 0.67
CA GLY A 277 16.54 13.14 -0.33
C GLY A 277 15.33 12.37 0.20
N PRO A 278 14.96 11.25 -0.44
CA PRO A 278 13.73 10.53 -0.11
C PRO A 278 13.80 9.84 1.26
N ALA A 279 12.70 9.93 2.01
CA ALA A 279 12.47 9.13 3.22
C ALA A 279 11.09 8.50 3.15
N VAL A 280 11.00 7.20 3.43
CA VAL A 280 9.76 6.43 3.27
C VAL A 280 8.82 6.71 4.44
N GLY A 281 7.59 7.11 4.12
CA GLY A 281 6.47 7.16 5.05
C GLY A 281 5.68 5.85 5.08
N GLU A 282 5.49 5.25 3.90
CA GLU A 282 4.68 4.03 3.75
C GLU A 282 5.04 3.26 2.47
N LEU A 283 4.83 1.94 2.50
CA LEU A 283 4.94 1.04 1.34
C LEU A 283 3.64 0.24 1.23
N TYR A 284 3.11 0.12 0.00
CA TYR A 284 1.88 -0.63 -0.29
C TYR A 284 2.05 -1.60 -1.47
N CYS A 285 1.12 -2.55 -1.57
CA CYS A 285 1.06 -3.52 -2.68
C CYS A 285 -0.23 -3.40 -3.53
#